data_1506dbd334ea690650b981f437a7d9b8
#
_entry.id   1506dbd334ea690650b981f437a7d9b8
#
_cell.length_a   1.000
_cell.length_b   1.000
_cell.length_c   1.000
_cell.angle_alpha   90.00
_cell.angle_beta   90.00
_cell.angle_gamma   90.00
#
_symmetry.space_group_name_H-M   'P 1'
#
loop_
_entity.id
_entity.type
_entity.pdbx_description
1 polymer ?
#
loop_
_entity_poly.entity_id
_entity_poly.type
_entity_poly.pdbx_seq_one_letter_code
_entity_poly.pdbx_strand_id
1 'polypeptide(L)'
;FELLEEDRLTVSDSVIIEIFQSLYYPNNSYEFGVIDPYIIGQIYELFLDEALVIREDGHIETQEKPEVVDSQGAVNTPKNITDIIIEETLRPLYENRTPEEVAQYRIADICCGSGNFLLSAFEYIVNYHIEYYRNHDRENAERRGDIYQLAGSTNYILSYERKRSILKNNIFGVDIDPLAVEVSKFSLLLKALENSSLEEAEAFHQRTNQRILPNLDENIKNGNSLVNMAYARFDRSVYQNVSLMNKLKMFDWNAEFGNRKFDAIIGNPPYIRVQNMVHYSREEYDFYKSNHSPYVTAQTDTLDKYYLFIEKGLTLLNDGGMLGYIVPHKFMNIKSGAK
;
A
#
# COMPACT_ATOMS: atom_id res chain seq x y z
N PHE A 1 -1.01 5.90 -24.77
CA PHE A 1 -0.46 6.93 -23.89
C PHE A 1 1.05 6.90 -24.07
N GLU A 2 1.59 7.86 -24.81
CA GLU A 2 2.99 8.20 -24.67
C GLU A 2 3.19 8.50 -23.20
N LEU A 3 4.13 7.78 -22.57
CA LEU A 3 4.62 8.18 -21.26
C LEU A 3 4.93 9.65 -21.40
N LEU A 4 4.23 10.45 -20.62
CA LEU A 4 4.52 11.86 -20.48
C LEU A 4 6.03 11.94 -20.38
N GLU A 5 6.57 12.86 -21.16
CA GLU A 5 7.95 13.29 -21.09
C GLU A 5 8.23 13.93 -19.70
N GLU A 6 7.85 13.25 -18.62
CA GLU A 6 8.10 13.65 -17.22
C GLU A 6 9.60 13.88 -17.03
N ASP A 7 10.44 13.13 -17.75
CA ASP A 7 11.88 13.33 -17.78
C ASP A 7 12.32 14.65 -18.45
N ARG A 8 11.40 15.40 -19.09
CA ARG A 8 11.69 16.69 -19.72
C ARG A 8 11.18 17.90 -18.94
N LEU A 9 10.38 17.68 -17.90
CA LEU A 9 9.95 18.77 -17.02
C LEU A 9 11.09 19.15 -16.08
N THR A 10 11.74 20.25 -16.36
CA THR A 10 12.71 20.86 -15.43
C THR A 10 12.00 21.92 -14.61
N VAL A 11 11.86 21.68 -13.31
CA VAL A 11 11.39 22.69 -12.35
C VAL A 11 12.60 23.49 -11.89
N SER A 12 12.54 24.82 -11.95
CA SER A 12 13.64 25.68 -11.50
C SER A 12 13.80 25.59 -9.96
N ASP A 13 15.04 25.73 -9.49
CA ASP A 13 15.35 25.74 -8.05
C ASP A 13 14.54 26.80 -7.28
N SER A 14 14.25 27.95 -7.94
CA SER A 14 13.44 29.02 -7.33
C SER A 14 12.01 28.55 -7.01
N VAL A 15 11.37 27.79 -7.91
CA VAL A 15 10.03 27.24 -7.68
C VAL A 15 10.06 26.19 -6.58
N ILE A 16 11.07 25.32 -6.56
CA ILE A 16 11.25 24.33 -5.50
C ILE A 16 11.42 25.00 -4.14
N ILE A 17 12.27 26.02 -4.07
CA ILE A 17 12.49 26.81 -2.84
C ILE A 17 11.21 27.49 -2.39
N GLU A 18 10.43 28.08 -3.31
CA GLU A 18 9.16 28.73 -2.99
C GLU A 18 8.14 27.72 -2.46
N ILE A 19 8.04 26.53 -3.04
CA ILE A 19 7.19 25.44 -2.54
C ILE A 19 7.62 25.08 -1.11
N PHE A 20 8.90 24.82 -0.87
CA PHE A 20 9.37 24.51 0.48
C PHE A 20 9.10 25.63 1.47
N GLN A 21 9.36 26.90 1.10
CA GLN A 21 9.09 28.04 1.96
C GLN A 21 7.60 28.18 2.28
N SER A 22 6.71 27.83 1.35
CA SER A 22 5.27 27.86 1.56
C SER A 22 4.77 26.78 2.54
N LEU A 23 5.55 25.73 2.77
CA LEU A 23 5.21 24.65 3.70
C LEU A 23 5.57 24.97 5.16
N TYR A 24 6.39 26.00 5.43
CA TYR A 24 6.85 26.33 6.77
C TYR A 24 6.18 27.59 7.32
N TYR A 25 6.09 27.63 8.65
CA TYR A 25 5.67 28.84 9.37
C TYR A 25 6.65 30.02 9.07
N PRO A 26 6.21 31.26 8.87
CA PRO A 26 4.82 31.76 9.02
C PRO A 26 3.98 31.71 7.74
N ASN A 27 4.51 31.23 6.61
CA ASN A 27 3.82 31.23 5.32
C ASN A 27 2.67 30.20 5.28
N ASN A 28 2.76 29.16 6.08
CA ASN A 28 1.70 28.18 6.26
C ASN A 28 1.18 28.19 7.69
N SER A 29 -0.15 28.19 7.83
CA SER A 29 -0.83 28.06 9.12
C SER A 29 -1.04 26.60 9.55
N TYR A 30 -0.70 25.63 8.67
CA TYR A 30 -0.81 24.21 9.00
C TYR A 30 0.48 23.70 9.62
N GLU A 31 0.34 23.05 10.76
CA GLU A 31 1.43 22.32 11.42
C GLU A 31 1.40 20.88 10.97
N PHE A 32 2.29 20.50 10.05
CA PHE A 32 2.34 19.15 9.47
C PHE A 32 2.54 18.05 10.52
N GLY A 33 3.10 18.38 11.69
CA GLY A 33 3.26 17.45 12.80
C GLY A 33 1.95 17.00 13.46
N VAL A 34 0.83 17.70 13.17
CA VAL A 34 -0.51 17.41 13.72
C VAL A 34 -1.45 16.80 12.67
N ILE A 35 -1.02 16.76 11.39
CA ILE A 35 -1.85 16.18 10.33
C ILE A 35 -1.77 14.64 10.45
N ASP A 36 -2.96 14.02 10.62
CA ASP A 36 -3.05 12.55 10.59
C ASP A 36 -2.52 12.04 9.24
N PRO A 37 -1.55 11.13 9.20
CA PRO A 37 -1.01 10.54 7.97
C PRO A 37 -2.08 9.97 7.04
N TYR A 38 -3.22 9.55 7.56
CA TYR A 38 -4.38 9.11 6.78
C TYR A 38 -4.92 10.22 5.85
N ILE A 39 -4.89 11.49 6.30
CA ILE A 39 -5.34 12.65 5.50
C ILE A 39 -4.45 12.85 4.27
N ILE A 40 -3.15 12.54 4.35
CA ILE A 40 -2.23 12.66 3.22
C ILE A 40 -2.64 11.71 2.10
N GLY A 41 -3.00 10.48 2.46
CA GLY A 41 -3.56 9.51 1.51
C GLY A 41 -4.85 10.00 0.87
N GLN A 42 -5.76 10.58 1.66
CA GLN A 42 -7.01 11.15 1.14
C GLN A 42 -6.77 12.33 0.17
N ILE A 43 -5.84 13.22 0.50
CA ILE A 43 -5.47 14.32 -0.39
C ILE A 43 -4.94 13.78 -1.71
N TYR A 44 -4.04 12.79 -1.66
CA TYR A 44 -3.52 12.15 -2.85
C TYR A 44 -4.65 11.54 -3.71
N GLU A 45 -5.59 10.84 -3.09
CA GLU A 45 -6.72 10.21 -3.80
C GLU A 45 -7.62 11.23 -4.51
N LEU A 46 -7.75 12.47 -4.00
CA LEU A 46 -8.47 13.55 -4.69
C LEU A 46 -7.80 13.98 -6.01
N PHE A 47 -6.49 13.76 -6.14
CA PHE A 47 -5.75 14.07 -7.37
C PHE A 47 -5.59 12.87 -8.30
N LEU A 48 -6.03 11.67 -7.89
CA LEU A 48 -5.93 10.46 -8.71
C LEU A 48 -6.78 10.52 -9.99
N ASP A 49 -7.88 11.25 -9.94
CA ASP A 49 -8.85 11.34 -11.03
C ASP A 49 -8.31 12.12 -12.23
N GLU A 50 -7.26 12.92 -12.02
CA GLU A 50 -6.69 13.80 -13.04
C GLU A 50 -5.26 13.38 -13.41
N ALA A 51 -4.93 13.51 -14.68
CA ALA A 51 -3.56 13.44 -15.19
C ALA A 51 -3.18 14.80 -15.80
N LEU A 52 -1.94 15.21 -15.55
CA LEU A 52 -1.38 16.37 -16.27
C LEU A 52 -1.03 15.95 -17.69
N VAL A 53 -1.57 16.64 -18.67
CA VAL A 53 -1.29 16.42 -20.09
C VAL A 53 -0.61 17.69 -20.65
N ILE A 54 0.54 17.51 -21.29
CA ILE A 54 1.21 18.59 -22.01
C ILE A 54 0.75 18.54 -23.46
N ARG A 55 0.10 19.60 -23.94
CA ARG A 55 -0.32 19.74 -25.34
C ARG A 55 0.90 20.04 -26.22
N GLU A 56 0.74 19.86 -27.55
CA GLU A 56 1.78 20.16 -28.55
C GLU A 56 2.26 21.62 -28.50
N ASP A 57 1.41 22.53 -28.02
CA ASP A 57 1.72 23.95 -27.83
C ASP A 57 2.46 24.25 -26.49
N GLY A 58 2.74 23.21 -25.69
CA GLY A 58 3.40 23.34 -24.39
C GLY A 58 2.46 23.74 -23.24
N HIS A 59 1.14 23.85 -23.50
CA HIS A 59 0.15 24.13 -22.45
C HIS A 59 -0.09 22.89 -21.60
N ILE A 60 -0.11 23.05 -20.27
CA ILE A 60 -0.40 22.00 -19.32
C ILE A 60 -1.88 22.08 -18.93
N GLU A 61 -2.60 20.99 -19.08
CA GLU A 61 -3.98 20.86 -18.63
C GLU A 61 -4.19 19.58 -17.84
N THR A 62 -5.23 19.56 -17.02
CA THR A 62 -5.68 18.33 -16.33
C THR A 62 -6.68 17.59 -17.20
N GLN A 63 -6.55 16.28 -17.30
CA GLN A 63 -7.47 15.39 -18.00
C GLN A 63 -7.86 14.24 -17.09
N GLU A 64 -9.13 13.88 -17.04
CA GLU A 64 -9.61 12.71 -16.30
C GLU A 64 -8.99 11.41 -16.85
N LYS A 65 -8.49 10.56 -15.95
CA LYS A 65 -7.95 9.25 -16.32
C LYS A 65 -9.08 8.30 -16.70
N PRO A 66 -9.05 7.64 -17.88
CA PRO A 66 -10.11 6.74 -18.33
C PRO A 66 -10.37 5.58 -17.35
N GLU A 67 -9.32 5.07 -16.69
CA GLU A 67 -9.44 3.98 -15.73
C GLU A 67 -10.24 4.37 -14.49
N VAL A 68 -10.16 5.64 -14.09
CA VAL A 68 -10.88 6.18 -12.94
C VAL A 68 -12.33 6.46 -13.30
N VAL A 69 -12.57 7.01 -14.48
CA VAL A 69 -13.93 7.22 -15.02
C VAL A 69 -14.67 5.89 -15.11
N ASP A 70 -14.04 4.85 -15.65
CA ASP A 70 -14.63 3.50 -15.80
C ASP A 70 -14.84 2.78 -14.45
N SER A 71 -14.02 3.06 -13.44
CA SER A 71 -14.15 2.49 -12.10
C SER A 71 -15.13 3.24 -11.19
N GLN A 72 -15.75 4.33 -11.69
CA GLN A 72 -16.58 5.26 -10.91
C GLN A 72 -15.80 5.95 -9.76
N GLY A 73 -14.52 6.22 -9.98
CA GLY A 73 -13.59 6.84 -9.02
C GLY A 73 -12.83 5.81 -8.16
N ALA A 74 -11.66 6.21 -7.71
CA ALA A 74 -10.98 5.50 -6.63
C ALA A 74 -11.81 5.72 -5.35
N VAL A 75 -12.52 4.67 -4.89
CA VAL A 75 -13.35 4.79 -3.68
C VAL A 75 -12.46 4.73 -2.46
N ASN A 76 -12.24 5.89 -1.84
CA ASN A 76 -11.59 5.94 -0.53
C ASN A 76 -12.43 5.15 0.48
N THR A 77 -11.80 4.15 1.10
CA THR A 77 -12.47 3.37 2.16
C THR A 77 -12.43 4.17 3.46
N PRO A 78 -13.59 4.52 4.05
CA PRO A 78 -13.61 5.22 5.33
C PRO A 78 -12.84 4.46 6.41
N LYS A 79 -12.08 5.18 7.25
CA LYS A 79 -11.19 4.58 8.27
C LYS A 79 -11.91 3.57 9.16
N ASN A 80 -13.12 3.86 9.60
CA ASN A 80 -13.90 2.94 10.44
C ASN A 80 -14.19 1.59 9.74
N ILE A 81 -14.38 1.58 8.43
CA ILE A 81 -14.59 0.33 7.66
C ILE A 81 -13.26 -0.42 7.52
N THR A 82 -12.18 0.31 7.21
CA THR A 82 -10.83 -0.27 7.14
C THR A 82 -10.45 -0.92 8.47
N ASP A 83 -10.67 -0.22 9.59
CA ASP A 83 -10.36 -0.72 10.94
C ASP A 83 -11.13 -2.01 11.27
N ILE A 84 -12.42 -2.09 10.93
CA ILE A 84 -13.22 -3.31 11.10
C ILE A 84 -12.64 -4.47 10.28
N ILE A 85 -12.30 -4.25 9.02
CA ILE A 85 -11.73 -5.29 8.16
C ILE A 85 -10.39 -5.76 8.72
N ILE A 86 -9.54 -4.84 9.15
CA ILE A 86 -8.24 -5.15 9.76
C ILE A 86 -8.43 -5.97 11.04
N GLU A 87 -9.30 -5.52 11.94
CA GLU A 87 -9.56 -6.23 13.18
C GLU A 87 -10.06 -7.66 12.93
N GLU A 88 -11.07 -7.84 12.07
CA GLU A 88 -11.62 -9.18 11.77
C GLU A 88 -10.63 -10.08 11.03
N THR A 89 -9.69 -9.50 10.29
CA THR A 89 -8.65 -10.26 9.56
C THR A 89 -7.48 -10.63 10.45
N LEU A 90 -6.99 -9.69 11.28
CA LEU A 90 -5.78 -9.90 12.06
C LEU A 90 -6.06 -10.52 13.44
N ARG A 91 -7.20 -10.24 14.05
CA ARG A 91 -7.55 -10.78 15.39
C ARG A 91 -7.35 -12.30 15.48
N PRO A 92 -7.84 -13.15 14.55
CA PRO A 92 -7.63 -14.61 14.64
C PRO A 92 -6.17 -15.03 14.58
N LEU A 93 -5.31 -14.24 13.94
CA LEU A 93 -3.86 -14.52 13.84
C LEU A 93 -3.11 -14.09 15.10
N TYR A 94 -3.54 -13.03 15.75
CA TYR A 94 -2.85 -12.39 16.87
C TYR A 94 -3.35 -12.89 18.23
N GLU A 95 -4.59 -13.37 18.31
CA GLU A 95 -5.20 -13.82 19.57
C GLU A 95 -4.37 -14.92 20.25
N ASN A 96 -4.08 -14.72 21.55
CA ASN A 96 -3.25 -15.60 22.37
C ASN A 96 -1.80 -15.80 21.89
N ARG A 97 -1.24 -14.85 21.15
CA ARG A 97 0.17 -14.85 20.72
C ARG A 97 0.99 -13.88 21.56
N THR A 98 2.30 -14.03 21.51
CA THR A 98 3.23 -13.04 22.05
C THR A 98 3.69 -12.08 20.96
N PRO A 99 4.21 -10.87 21.33
CA PRO A 99 4.84 -9.97 20.37
C PRO A 99 5.96 -10.60 19.55
N GLU A 100 6.72 -11.53 20.15
CA GLU A 100 7.81 -12.26 19.50
C GLU A 100 7.28 -13.24 18.44
N GLU A 101 6.16 -13.91 18.69
CA GLU A 101 5.52 -14.81 17.73
C GLU A 101 4.97 -14.03 16.53
N VAL A 102 4.26 -12.92 16.77
CA VAL A 102 3.66 -12.11 15.71
C VAL A 102 4.66 -11.23 14.96
N ALA A 103 5.86 -11.00 15.50
CA ALA A 103 6.94 -10.27 14.83
C ALA A 103 7.40 -10.92 13.51
N GLN A 104 7.04 -12.19 13.26
CA GLN A 104 7.34 -12.89 12.02
C GLN A 104 6.20 -12.86 11.00
N TYR A 105 5.02 -12.36 11.38
CA TYR A 105 3.87 -12.30 10.48
C TYR A 105 4.05 -11.22 9.41
N ARG A 106 3.66 -11.57 8.20
CA ARG A 106 3.75 -10.69 7.03
C ARG A 106 2.33 -10.35 6.56
N ILE A 107 2.00 -9.09 6.62
CA ILE A 107 0.70 -8.55 6.20
C ILE A 107 0.91 -7.74 4.95
N ALA A 108 0.18 -8.01 3.88
CA ALA A 108 0.34 -7.30 2.63
C ALA A 108 -0.99 -6.75 2.08
N ASP A 109 -0.92 -5.57 1.48
CA ASP A 109 -1.94 -5.05 0.57
C ASP A 109 -1.38 -5.08 -0.85
N ILE A 110 -2.01 -5.86 -1.73
CA ILE A 110 -1.54 -6.08 -3.10
C ILE A 110 -2.10 -5.10 -4.13
N CYS A 111 -2.79 -4.06 -3.65
CA CYS A 111 -3.31 -2.91 -4.40
C CYS A 111 -3.42 -1.71 -3.46
N CYS A 112 -2.29 -1.38 -2.80
CA CYS A 112 -2.29 -0.59 -1.58
C CYS A 112 -2.67 0.89 -1.75
N GLY A 113 -2.65 1.42 -2.98
CA GLY A 113 -2.94 2.83 -3.21
C GLY A 113 -2.09 3.74 -2.32
N SER A 114 -2.74 4.70 -1.69
CA SER A 114 -2.13 5.62 -0.72
C SER A 114 -1.74 4.99 0.64
N GLY A 115 -2.02 3.69 0.84
CA GLY A 115 -1.61 2.94 2.03
C GLY A 115 -2.62 2.92 3.18
N ASN A 116 -3.87 3.28 2.97
CA ASN A 116 -4.87 3.37 4.04
C ASN A 116 -5.06 2.07 4.83
N PHE A 117 -5.14 0.92 4.15
CA PHE A 117 -5.19 -0.39 4.80
C PHE A 117 -3.90 -0.74 5.54
N LEU A 118 -2.76 -0.36 4.98
CA LEU A 118 -1.45 -0.58 5.62
C LEU A 118 -1.28 0.27 6.88
N LEU A 119 -1.78 1.52 6.88
CA LEU A 119 -1.80 2.39 8.06
C LEU A 119 -2.66 1.79 9.17
N SER A 120 -3.87 1.33 8.87
CA SER A 120 -4.74 0.68 9.85
C SER A 120 -4.15 -0.63 10.37
N ALA A 121 -3.51 -1.44 9.50
CA ALA A 121 -2.83 -2.66 9.92
C ALA A 121 -1.65 -2.35 10.85
N PHE A 122 -0.84 -1.35 10.51
CA PHE A 122 0.26 -0.91 11.36
C PHE A 122 -0.24 -0.43 12.73
N GLU A 123 -1.29 0.40 12.76
CA GLU A 123 -1.92 0.89 14.00
C GLU A 123 -2.46 -0.26 14.85
N TYR A 124 -3.13 -1.24 14.24
CA TYR A 124 -3.61 -2.44 14.92
C TYR A 124 -2.46 -3.20 15.60
N ILE A 125 -1.36 -3.44 14.88
CA ILE A 125 -0.21 -4.18 15.41
C ILE A 125 0.46 -3.41 16.56
N VAL A 126 0.63 -2.09 16.41
CA VAL A 126 1.17 -1.22 17.48
C VAL A 126 0.31 -1.31 18.74
N ASN A 127 -1.02 -1.18 18.60
CA ASN A 127 -1.96 -1.26 19.72
C ASN A 127 -1.95 -2.66 20.36
N TYR A 128 -1.85 -3.73 19.57
CA TYR A 128 -1.72 -5.09 20.07
C TYR A 128 -0.47 -5.25 20.96
N HIS A 129 0.69 -4.74 20.54
CA HIS A 129 1.91 -4.78 21.33
C HIS A 129 1.79 -4.00 22.64
N ILE A 130 1.19 -2.79 22.59
CA ILE A 130 0.96 -1.97 23.79
C ILE A 130 0.08 -2.72 24.78
N GLU A 131 -1.05 -3.27 24.32
CA GLU A 131 -1.99 -3.98 25.18
C GLU A 131 -1.38 -5.25 25.76
N TYR A 132 -0.64 -6.01 24.95
CA TYR A 132 0.07 -7.20 25.43
C TYR A 132 1.05 -6.86 26.54
N TYR A 133 1.95 -5.92 26.31
CA TYR A 133 2.95 -5.54 27.29
C TYR A 133 2.30 -4.97 28.57
N ARG A 134 1.30 -4.10 28.43
CA ARG A 134 0.59 -3.53 29.57
C ARG A 134 -0.04 -4.60 30.46
N ASN A 135 -0.63 -5.63 29.87
CA ASN A 135 -1.40 -6.63 30.60
C ASN A 135 -0.58 -7.84 31.10
N HIS A 136 0.55 -8.17 30.45
CA HIS A 136 1.29 -9.40 30.72
C HIS A 136 2.74 -9.18 31.15
N ASP A 137 3.42 -8.09 30.75
CA ASP A 137 4.86 -7.90 30.97
C ASP A 137 5.26 -6.44 31.18
N ARG A 138 4.39 -5.65 31.83
CA ARG A 138 4.55 -4.19 31.91
C ARG A 138 5.90 -3.75 32.46
N GLU A 139 6.26 -4.21 33.66
CA GLU A 139 7.48 -3.77 34.35
C GLU A 139 8.75 -4.10 33.56
N ASN A 140 8.80 -5.26 32.92
CA ASN A 140 9.95 -5.63 32.12
C ASN A 140 9.96 -4.88 30.78
N ALA A 141 8.80 -4.64 30.15
CA ALA A 141 8.69 -3.89 28.92
C ALA A 141 9.12 -2.41 29.13
N GLU A 142 8.71 -1.78 30.24
CA GLU A 142 9.18 -0.44 30.62
C GLU A 142 10.71 -0.43 30.87
N ARG A 143 11.23 -1.42 31.56
CA ARG A 143 12.69 -1.54 31.85
C ARG A 143 13.51 -1.74 30.58
N ARG A 144 13.00 -2.48 29.60
CA ARG A 144 13.64 -2.66 28.29
C ARG A 144 13.46 -1.43 27.39
N GLY A 145 12.56 -0.51 27.72
CA GLY A 145 12.20 0.62 26.88
C GLY A 145 11.33 0.24 25.67
N ASP A 146 10.57 -0.87 25.77
CA ASP A 146 9.62 -1.28 24.73
C ASP A 146 8.37 -0.40 24.71
N ILE A 147 7.87 -0.06 25.92
CA ILE A 147 6.75 0.86 26.14
C ILE A 147 7.12 1.90 27.20
N TYR A 148 6.48 3.05 27.13
CA TYR A 148 6.57 4.09 28.15
C TYR A 148 5.25 4.84 28.30
N GLN A 149 5.02 5.40 29.48
CA GLN A 149 3.81 6.15 29.76
C GLN A 149 3.96 7.58 29.28
N LEU A 150 2.95 8.09 28.56
CA LEU A 150 2.93 9.48 28.13
C LEU A 150 2.80 10.42 29.35
N ALA A 151 3.64 11.43 29.42
CA ALA A 151 3.65 12.39 30.53
C ALA A 151 2.26 13.01 30.75
N GLY A 152 1.74 12.91 31.99
CA GLY A 152 0.41 13.43 32.34
C GLY A 152 -0.78 12.58 31.85
N SER A 153 -0.56 11.39 31.32
CA SER A 153 -1.59 10.47 30.85
C SER A 153 -1.44 9.09 31.46
N THR A 154 -2.49 8.29 31.43
CA THR A 154 -2.47 6.85 31.76
C THR A 154 -2.16 5.97 30.54
N ASN A 155 -2.02 6.58 29.37
CA ASN A 155 -1.80 5.86 28.12
C ASN A 155 -0.34 5.46 27.95
N TYR A 156 -0.13 4.28 27.42
CA TYR A 156 1.18 3.77 27.03
C TYR A 156 1.42 3.97 25.56
N ILE A 157 2.67 4.17 25.20
CA ILE A 157 3.15 4.33 23.84
C ILE A 157 4.20 3.25 23.59
N LEU A 158 4.17 2.65 22.39
CA LEU A 158 5.21 1.75 21.92
C LEU A 158 6.43 2.56 21.48
N SER A 159 7.62 2.13 21.84
CA SER A 159 8.85 2.81 21.46
C SER A 159 9.03 2.92 19.95
N TYR A 160 9.75 3.96 19.53
CA TYR A 160 10.07 4.18 18.11
C TYR A 160 10.75 2.96 17.48
N GLU A 161 11.69 2.33 18.20
CA GLU A 161 12.41 1.15 17.73
C GLU A 161 11.47 -0.03 17.44
N ARG A 162 10.48 -0.28 18.33
CA ARG A 162 9.47 -1.32 18.11
C ARG A 162 8.56 -0.99 16.93
N LYS A 163 8.08 0.26 16.82
CA LYS A 163 7.27 0.72 15.69
C LYS A 163 8.03 0.57 14.36
N ARG A 164 9.30 0.96 14.33
CA ARG A 164 10.18 0.80 13.18
C ARG A 164 10.36 -0.67 12.78
N SER A 165 10.49 -1.56 13.77
CA SER A 165 10.59 -3.00 13.55
C SER A 165 9.33 -3.58 12.93
N ILE A 166 8.15 -3.17 13.41
CA ILE A 166 6.84 -3.56 12.85
C ILE A 166 6.76 -3.14 11.38
N LEU A 167 7.09 -1.89 11.05
CA LEU A 167 7.09 -1.44 9.65
C LEU A 167 7.93 -2.33 8.76
N LYS A 168 9.14 -2.67 9.18
CA LYS A 168 10.08 -3.43 8.35
C LYS A 168 9.73 -4.92 8.23
N ASN A 169 9.17 -5.50 9.27
CA ASN A 169 8.98 -6.95 9.33
C ASN A 169 7.57 -7.39 8.98
N ASN A 170 6.56 -6.53 9.26
CA ASN A 170 5.17 -6.95 9.18
C ASN A 170 4.38 -6.31 8.04
N ILE A 171 4.77 -5.11 7.55
CA ILE A 171 3.96 -4.33 6.61
C ILE A 171 4.56 -4.38 5.21
N PHE A 172 3.75 -4.82 4.23
CA PHE A 172 4.13 -4.96 2.82
C PHE A 172 3.03 -4.42 1.92
N GLY A 173 3.41 -3.87 0.76
CA GLY A 173 2.44 -3.34 -0.19
C GLY A 173 2.94 -3.39 -1.62
N VAL A 174 2.01 -3.45 -2.56
CA VAL A 174 2.27 -3.31 -4.00
C VAL A 174 1.19 -2.45 -4.62
N ASP A 175 1.59 -1.47 -5.39
CA ASP A 175 0.67 -0.71 -6.23
C ASP A 175 1.24 -0.45 -7.62
N ILE A 176 0.34 -0.35 -8.60
CA ILE A 176 0.70 -0.06 -9.99
C ILE A 176 1.10 1.41 -10.18
N ASP A 177 0.59 2.33 -9.34
CA ASP A 177 0.93 3.75 -9.40
C ASP A 177 2.18 4.03 -8.55
N PRO A 178 3.29 4.49 -9.16
CA PRO A 178 4.52 4.80 -8.42
C PRO A 178 4.34 5.93 -7.41
N LEU A 179 3.47 6.90 -7.69
CA LEU A 179 3.22 8.01 -6.77
C LEU A 179 2.43 7.52 -5.55
N ALA A 180 1.45 6.63 -5.73
CA ALA A 180 0.75 5.96 -4.63
C ALA A 180 1.73 5.23 -3.68
N VAL A 181 2.70 4.53 -4.26
CA VAL A 181 3.76 3.84 -3.50
C VAL A 181 4.56 4.82 -2.63
N GLU A 182 4.97 5.97 -3.19
CA GLU A 182 5.72 6.97 -2.42
C GLU A 182 4.87 7.63 -1.33
N VAL A 183 3.59 7.93 -1.62
CA VAL A 183 2.64 8.45 -0.62
C VAL A 183 2.43 7.44 0.50
N SER A 184 2.26 6.16 0.16
CA SER A 184 2.10 5.07 1.14
C SER A 184 3.32 4.94 2.05
N LYS A 185 4.54 4.94 1.50
CA LYS A 185 5.80 4.94 2.26
C LYS A 185 5.87 6.14 3.20
N PHE A 186 5.61 7.33 2.68
CA PHE A 186 5.66 8.58 3.45
C PHE A 186 4.67 8.57 4.62
N SER A 187 3.41 8.19 4.37
CA SER A 187 2.36 8.11 5.38
C SER A 187 2.71 7.10 6.49
N LEU A 188 3.25 5.93 6.13
CA LEU A 188 3.70 4.92 7.09
C LEU A 188 4.89 5.41 7.94
N LEU A 189 5.84 6.14 7.34
CA LEU A 189 6.97 6.71 8.07
C LEU A 189 6.52 7.78 9.07
N LEU A 190 5.59 8.66 8.68
CA LEU A 190 5.00 9.64 9.58
C LEU A 190 4.23 8.96 10.71
N LYS A 191 3.45 7.91 10.42
CA LYS A 191 2.71 7.15 11.43
C LYS A 191 3.65 6.50 12.46
N ALA A 192 4.80 6.03 12.05
CA ALA A 192 5.79 5.47 12.99
C ALA A 192 6.42 6.53 13.90
N LEU A 193 6.51 7.78 13.44
CA LEU A 193 7.02 8.90 14.25
C LEU A 193 5.98 9.46 15.22
N GLU A 194 4.69 9.18 15.03
CA GLU A 194 3.66 9.66 15.95
C GLU A 194 3.98 9.30 17.39
N ASN A 195 3.83 10.30 18.30
CA ASN A 195 4.12 10.15 19.71
C ASN A 195 5.56 9.70 20.04
N SER A 196 6.51 9.85 19.11
CA SER A 196 7.93 9.64 19.37
C SER A 196 8.62 10.99 19.51
N SER A 197 9.55 11.11 20.47
CA SER A 197 10.36 12.33 20.58
C SER A 197 11.54 12.32 19.62
N LEU A 198 12.03 13.52 19.27
CA LEU A 198 13.24 13.62 18.44
C LEU A 198 14.44 13.00 19.16
N GLU A 199 14.53 13.19 20.49
CA GLU A 199 15.61 12.60 21.30
C GLU A 199 15.59 11.07 21.26
N GLU A 200 14.40 10.44 21.25
CA GLU A 200 14.28 8.98 21.12
C GLU A 200 14.81 8.50 19.76
N ALA A 201 14.42 9.18 18.69
CA ALA A 201 14.87 8.84 17.34
C ALA A 201 16.36 9.07 17.14
N GLU A 202 16.92 10.14 17.71
CA GLU A 202 18.35 10.44 17.69
C GLU A 202 19.14 9.43 18.53
N ALA A 203 18.66 9.07 19.72
CA ALA A 203 19.28 8.05 20.57
C ALA A 203 19.32 6.68 19.86
N PHE A 204 18.24 6.32 19.13
CA PHE A 204 18.25 5.13 18.28
C PHE A 204 19.35 5.21 17.22
N HIS A 205 19.45 6.34 16.50
CA HIS A 205 20.48 6.54 15.48
C HIS A 205 21.90 6.42 16.05
N GLN A 206 22.17 7.10 17.16
CA GLN A 206 23.49 7.07 17.80
C GLN A 206 23.88 5.66 18.29
N ARG A 207 22.94 4.90 18.83
CA ARG A 207 23.18 3.55 19.35
C ARG A 207 23.37 2.52 18.25
N THR A 208 22.63 2.63 17.15
CA THR A 208 22.58 1.60 16.09
C THR A 208 23.35 1.95 14.83
N ASN A 209 23.71 3.22 14.64
CA ASN A 209 24.25 3.80 13.41
C ASN A 209 23.34 3.57 12.18
N GLN A 210 22.03 3.37 12.42
CA GLN A 210 21.04 3.22 11.35
C GLN A 210 20.33 4.55 11.11
N ARG A 211 19.80 4.75 9.90
CA ARG A 211 18.98 5.93 9.59
C ARG A 211 17.76 5.99 10.51
N ILE A 212 17.38 7.19 10.95
CA ILE A 212 16.17 7.40 11.74
C ILE A 212 14.99 6.81 10.98
N LEU A 213 14.69 7.30 9.78
CA LEU A 213 13.64 6.72 8.96
C LEU A 213 14.15 5.46 8.23
N PRO A 214 13.47 4.31 8.37
CA PRO A 214 13.83 3.11 7.63
C PRO A 214 13.57 3.30 6.14
N ASN A 215 14.37 2.65 5.30
CA ASN A 215 14.01 2.47 3.91
C ASN A 215 12.91 1.42 3.80
N LEU A 216 11.81 1.75 3.12
CA LEU A 216 10.66 0.86 2.87
C LEU A 216 10.60 0.35 1.41
N ASP A 217 11.64 0.55 0.60
CA ASP A 217 11.66 0.08 -0.80
C ASP A 217 11.56 -1.45 -0.92
N GLU A 218 12.02 -2.18 0.11
CA GLU A 218 11.86 -3.63 0.17
C GLU A 218 10.45 -4.08 0.64
N ASN A 219 9.68 -3.15 1.18
CA ASN A 219 8.37 -3.42 1.75
C ASN A 219 7.23 -2.98 0.85
N ILE A 220 7.32 -1.76 0.31
CA ILE A 220 6.27 -1.16 -0.53
C ILE A 220 6.85 -0.96 -1.92
N LYS A 221 6.28 -1.67 -2.89
CA LYS A 221 6.87 -1.80 -4.23
C LYS A 221 5.92 -1.35 -5.33
N ASN A 222 6.49 -0.80 -6.40
CA ASN A 222 5.72 -0.45 -7.59
C ASN A 222 5.66 -1.65 -8.55
N GLY A 223 4.45 -2.01 -8.98
CA GLY A 223 4.26 -3.06 -9.95
C GLY A 223 2.81 -3.50 -10.10
N ASN A 224 2.54 -4.24 -11.17
CA ASN A 224 1.25 -4.83 -11.43
C ASN A 224 1.14 -6.19 -10.71
N SER A 225 0.40 -6.23 -9.62
CA SER A 225 0.22 -7.43 -8.79
C SER A 225 -0.32 -8.64 -9.53
N LEU A 226 -1.02 -8.42 -10.64
CA LEU A 226 -1.69 -9.47 -11.41
C LEU A 226 -0.89 -9.95 -12.64
N VAL A 227 0.02 -9.12 -13.17
CA VAL A 227 0.80 -9.43 -14.37
C VAL A 227 2.22 -9.79 -13.99
N ASN A 228 2.59 -11.03 -14.16
CA ASN A 228 3.93 -11.53 -13.86
C ASN A 228 4.66 -11.95 -15.16
N MET A 229 5.84 -12.56 -15.02
CA MET A 229 6.65 -13.04 -16.12
C MET A 229 5.97 -14.11 -17.04
N ALA A 230 4.80 -14.64 -16.63
CA ALA A 230 4.01 -15.50 -17.54
C ALA A 230 3.50 -14.72 -18.77
N TYR A 231 3.36 -13.38 -18.67
CA TYR A 231 3.05 -12.51 -19.80
C TYR A 231 4.04 -12.71 -20.97
N ALA A 232 5.31 -12.86 -20.68
CA ALA A 232 6.33 -13.07 -21.71
C ALA A 232 6.20 -14.41 -22.47
N ARG A 233 5.41 -15.37 -21.94
CA ARG A 233 5.02 -16.59 -22.68
C ARG A 233 3.86 -16.33 -23.63
N PHE A 234 3.01 -15.38 -23.29
CA PHE A 234 1.89 -14.91 -24.12
C PHE A 234 2.40 -14.03 -25.26
N ASP A 235 3.21 -13.01 -24.93
CA ASP A 235 3.80 -12.10 -25.92
C ASP A 235 5.30 -11.87 -25.63
N ARG A 236 6.16 -12.47 -26.46
CA ARG A 236 7.62 -12.33 -26.33
C ARG A 236 8.14 -10.97 -26.77
N SER A 237 7.34 -10.18 -27.50
CA SER A 237 7.74 -8.83 -27.94
C SER A 237 7.93 -7.87 -26.76
N VAL A 238 7.36 -8.20 -25.59
CA VAL A 238 7.50 -7.41 -24.37
C VAL A 238 8.96 -7.12 -24.03
N TYR A 239 9.88 -8.04 -24.23
CA TYR A 239 11.31 -7.84 -23.96
C TYR A 239 12.00 -6.84 -24.89
N GLN A 240 11.40 -6.55 -26.04
CA GLN A 240 11.93 -5.63 -27.04
C GLN A 240 11.15 -4.30 -27.08
N ASN A 241 10.05 -4.22 -26.33
CA ASN A 241 9.15 -3.07 -26.29
C ASN A 241 9.16 -2.42 -24.90
N VAL A 242 10.04 -1.43 -24.74
CA VAL A 242 10.19 -0.70 -23.46
C VAL A 242 8.88 -0.03 -23.04
N SER A 243 8.13 0.56 -23.99
CA SER A 243 6.83 1.18 -23.71
C SER A 243 5.83 0.17 -23.15
N LEU A 244 5.77 -1.05 -23.72
CA LEU A 244 4.91 -2.11 -23.23
C LEU A 244 5.34 -2.61 -21.84
N MET A 245 6.66 -2.76 -21.61
CA MET A 245 7.18 -3.13 -20.28
C MET A 245 6.78 -2.10 -19.22
N ASN A 246 6.95 -0.83 -19.53
CA ASN A 246 6.60 0.27 -18.62
C ASN A 246 5.09 0.35 -18.37
N LYS A 247 4.27 0.08 -19.40
CA LYS A 247 2.81 0.03 -19.29
C LYS A 247 2.33 -1.12 -18.43
N LEU A 248 2.87 -2.31 -18.64
CA LEU A 248 2.46 -3.53 -17.93
C LEU A 248 2.98 -3.58 -16.49
N LYS A 249 4.14 -2.96 -16.20
CA LYS A 249 4.80 -2.99 -14.88
C LYS A 249 4.80 -4.38 -14.26
N MET A 250 5.19 -5.39 -15.05
CA MET A 250 5.18 -6.80 -14.62
C MET A 250 5.88 -6.98 -13.28
N PHE A 251 5.24 -7.74 -12.37
CA PHE A 251 5.71 -7.91 -11.00
C PHE A 251 5.93 -9.38 -10.67
N ASP A 252 7.15 -9.74 -10.30
CA ASP A 252 7.49 -11.10 -9.86
C ASP A 252 7.55 -11.16 -8.33
N TRP A 253 6.49 -11.70 -7.73
CA TRP A 253 6.35 -11.83 -6.29
C TRP A 253 7.49 -12.58 -5.61
N ASN A 254 8.03 -13.62 -6.27
CA ASN A 254 9.11 -14.42 -5.71
C ASN A 254 10.47 -13.71 -5.79
N ALA A 255 10.71 -12.98 -6.88
CA ALA A 255 11.91 -12.17 -7.03
C ALA A 255 11.92 -11.01 -6.03
N GLU A 256 10.75 -10.35 -5.84
CA GLU A 256 10.61 -9.13 -5.06
C GLU A 256 10.50 -9.36 -3.55
N PHE A 257 9.80 -10.41 -3.11
CA PHE A 257 9.55 -10.69 -1.69
C PHE A 257 10.11 -12.03 -1.21
N GLY A 258 10.84 -12.74 -2.08
CA GLY A 258 11.33 -14.10 -1.82
C GLY A 258 10.19 -15.13 -1.86
N ASN A 259 10.53 -16.38 -1.56
CA ASN A 259 9.56 -17.48 -1.57
C ASN A 259 8.67 -17.55 -0.32
N ARG A 260 8.77 -16.57 0.59
CA ARG A 260 7.91 -16.50 1.78
C ARG A 260 6.58 -15.88 1.40
N LYS A 261 5.51 -16.59 1.74
CA LYS A 261 4.14 -16.13 1.60
C LYS A 261 3.75 -15.16 2.73
N PHE A 262 2.52 -14.70 2.73
CA PHE A 262 1.95 -13.76 3.68
C PHE A 262 0.99 -14.46 4.64
N ASP A 263 0.88 -13.95 5.86
CA ASP A 263 -0.04 -14.47 6.88
C ASP A 263 -1.39 -13.76 6.78
N ALA A 264 -1.41 -12.53 6.27
CA ALA A 264 -2.65 -11.85 5.89
C ALA A 264 -2.47 -11.07 4.58
N ILE A 265 -3.53 -11.06 3.77
CA ILE A 265 -3.70 -10.16 2.62
C ILE A 265 -4.94 -9.31 2.89
N ILE A 266 -4.77 -8.01 2.81
CA ILE A 266 -5.81 -7.01 3.09
C ILE A 266 -5.96 -6.08 1.89
N GLY A 267 -7.03 -5.30 1.81
CA GLY A 267 -7.14 -4.23 0.82
C GLY A 267 -8.53 -3.99 0.24
N ASN A 268 -8.57 -3.03 -0.69
CA ASN A 268 -9.73 -2.69 -1.51
C ASN A 268 -9.36 -2.80 -3.00
N PRO A 269 -9.49 -3.99 -3.61
CA PRO A 269 -9.12 -4.17 -5.02
C PRO A 269 -10.04 -3.39 -5.96
N PRO A 270 -9.55 -2.95 -7.14
CA PRO A 270 -10.33 -2.15 -8.08
C PRO A 270 -11.52 -2.92 -8.67
N TYR A 271 -12.71 -2.26 -8.74
CA TYR A 271 -13.97 -2.82 -9.24
C TYR A 271 -14.17 -2.53 -10.74
N ILE A 272 -13.23 -2.95 -11.56
CA ILE A 272 -13.21 -2.70 -13.00
C ILE A 272 -13.69 -3.94 -13.73
N ARG A 273 -14.68 -3.77 -14.62
CA ARG A 273 -15.06 -4.84 -15.55
C ARG A 273 -13.93 -5.08 -16.53
N VAL A 274 -13.42 -6.30 -16.58
CA VAL A 274 -12.29 -6.64 -17.46
C VAL A 274 -12.62 -6.38 -18.94
N GLN A 275 -13.89 -6.50 -19.34
CA GLN A 275 -14.34 -6.17 -20.70
C GLN A 275 -14.09 -4.69 -21.08
N ASN A 276 -14.17 -3.77 -20.12
CA ASN A 276 -13.92 -2.35 -20.38
C ASN A 276 -12.44 -2.07 -20.62
N MET A 277 -11.55 -2.93 -20.12
CA MET A 277 -10.09 -2.80 -20.29
C MET A 277 -9.64 -2.86 -21.75
N VAL A 278 -10.46 -3.40 -22.65
CA VAL A 278 -10.20 -3.39 -24.11
C VAL A 278 -9.95 -1.97 -24.64
N HIS A 279 -10.51 -0.96 -24.00
CA HIS A 279 -10.43 0.44 -24.46
C HIS A 279 -9.15 1.16 -23.98
N TYR A 280 -8.53 0.74 -22.85
CA TYR A 280 -7.37 1.44 -22.28
C TYR A 280 -6.20 0.52 -21.88
N SER A 281 -6.44 -0.77 -21.65
CA SER A 281 -5.41 -1.76 -21.33
C SER A 281 -5.66 -3.11 -22.03
N ARG A 282 -5.70 -3.05 -23.36
CA ARG A 282 -6.01 -4.21 -24.19
C ARG A 282 -5.02 -5.36 -23.97
N GLU A 283 -3.76 -5.03 -23.76
CA GLU A 283 -2.68 -6.01 -23.56
C GLU A 283 -2.91 -6.85 -22.29
N GLU A 284 -3.35 -6.22 -21.18
CA GLU A 284 -3.75 -6.95 -19.98
C GLU A 284 -5.01 -7.80 -20.24
N TYR A 285 -6.01 -7.24 -20.91
CA TYR A 285 -7.24 -7.95 -21.24
C TYR A 285 -6.95 -9.23 -22.04
N ASP A 286 -6.19 -9.11 -23.12
CA ASP A 286 -5.85 -10.23 -23.99
C ASP A 286 -5.04 -11.31 -23.24
N PHE A 287 -4.12 -10.89 -22.35
CA PHE A 287 -3.39 -11.80 -21.48
C PHE A 287 -4.31 -12.54 -20.49
N TYR A 288 -5.20 -11.84 -19.78
CA TYR A 288 -6.11 -12.49 -18.85
C TYR A 288 -7.03 -13.50 -19.52
N LYS A 289 -7.44 -13.25 -20.75
CA LYS A 289 -8.31 -14.15 -21.54
C LYS A 289 -7.54 -15.25 -22.29
N SER A 290 -6.23 -15.20 -22.30
CA SER A 290 -5.39 -16.19 -22.99
C SER A 290 -5.27 -17.49 -22.19
N ASN A 291 -4.83 -18.57 -22.89
CA ASN A 291 -4.47 -19.83 -22.24
C ASN A 291 -3.17 -19.75 -21.40
N HIS A 292 -2.48 -18.60 -21.42
CA HIS A 292 -1.29 -18.33 -20.61
C HIS A 292 -1.62 -17.64 -19.29
N SER A 293 -2.88 -17.22 -19.11
CA SER A 293 -3.33 -16.61 -17.87
C SER A 293 -3.19 -17.59 -16.71
N PRO A 294 -2.59 -17.20 -15.58
CA PRO A 294 -2.53 -18.03 -14.39
C PRO A 294 -3.86 -18.10 -13.63
N TYR A 295 -4.88 -17.32 -14.06
CA TYR A 295 -6.13 -17.14 -13.34
C TYR A 295 -7.25 -18.01 -13.91
N VAL A 296 -7.81 -18.90 -13.10
CA VAL A 296 -8.97 -19.72 -13.44
C VAL A 296 -10.23 -18.85 -13.57
N THR A 297 -10.37 -17.85 -12.69
CA THR A 297 -11.49 -16.92 -12.71
C THR A 297 -11.54 -16.08 -14.00
N ALA A 298 -10.41 -15.87 -14.68
CA ALA A 298 -10.34 -15.11 -15.92
C ALA A 298 -11.07 -15.77 -17.10
N GLN A 299 -11.40 -17.07 -17.01
CA GLN A 299 -12.05 -17.85 -18.07
C GLN A 299 -13.58 -17.74 -18.03
N THR A 300 -14.14 -16.86 -17.19
CA THR A 300 -15.60 -16.60 -17.14
C THR A 300 -16.02 -15.54 -18.15
N ASP A 301 -17.28 -15.59 -18.61
CA ASP A 301 -17.81 -14.63 -19.61
C ASP A 301 -17.89 -13.20 -19.07
N THR A 302 -18.24 -13.05 -17.77
CA THR A 302 -18.28 -11.77 -17.07
C THR A 302 -17.25 -11.78 -15.97
N LEU A 303 -16.29 -10.89 -16.05
CA LEU A 303 -15.17 -10.83 -15.10
C LEU A 303 -14.98 -9.39 -14.63
N ASP A 304 -14.99 -9.21 -13.32
CA ASP A 304 -14.49 -8.01 -12.67
C ASP A 304 -13.06 -8.22 -12.16
N LYS A 305 -12.21 -7.21 -12.23
CA LYS A 305 -10.77 -7.32 -11.91
C LYS A 305 -10.53 -7.79 -10.46
N TYR A 306 -11.43 -7.46 -9.53
CA TYR A 306 -11.29 -7.90 -8.14
C TYR A 306 -11.37 -9.44 -7.95
N TYR A 307 -11.95 -10.21 -8.88
CA TYR A 307 -11.87 -11.68 -8.82
C TYR A 307 -10.42 -12.17 -8.99
N LEU A 308 -9.68 -11.53 -9.89
CA LEU A 308 -8.26 -11.85 -10.09
C LEU A 308 -7.44 -11.51 -8.84
N PHE A 309 -7.78 -10.41 -8.14
CA PHE A 309 -7.16 -10.05 -6.87
C PHE A 309 -7.47 -11.04 -5.75
N ILE A 310 -8.70 -11.55 -5.66
CA ILE A 310 -9.06 -12.61 -4.71
C ILE A 310 -8.24 -13.86 -5.00
N GLU A 311 -8.23 -14.35 -6.24
CA GLU A 311 -7.46 -15.53 -6.65
C GLU A 311 -5.97 -15.33 -6.39
N LYS A 312 -5.42 -14.17 -6.74
CA LYS A 312 -4.02 -13.82 -6.48
C LYS A 312 -3.72 -13.79 -4.98
N GLY A 313 -4.54 -13.12 -4.18
CA GLY A 313 -4.39 -13.05 -2.74
C GLY A 313 -4.32 -14.46 -2.12
N LEU A 314 -5.22 -15.36 -2.49
CA LEU A 314 -5.23 -16.73 -2.01
C LEU A 314 -3.94 -17.49 -2.38
N THR A 315 -3.35 -17.24 -3.56
CA THR A 315 -2.08 -17.89 -3.94
C THR A 315 -0.88 -17.38 -3.12
N LEU A 316 -0.95 -16.16 -2.62
CA LEU A 316 0.11 -15.52 -1.84
C LEU A 316 0.05 -15.83 -0.34
N LEU A 317 -1.07 -16.38 0.16
CA LEU A 317 -1.26 -16.70 1.57
C LEU A 317 -0.57 -17.99 1.98
N ASN A 318 -0.04 -17.99 3.21
CA ASN A 318 0.35 -19.20 3.94
C ASN A 318 -0.89 -20.06 4.23
N ASP A 319 -0.68 -21.35 4.51
CA ASP A 319 -1.75 -22.21 5.03
C ASP A 319 -2.25 -21.66 6.38
N GLY A 320 -3.55 -21.45 6.50
CA GLY A 320 -4.16 -20.79 7.65
C GLY A 320 -4.07 -19.26 7.65
N GLY A 321 -3.52 -18.66 6.59
CA GLY A 321 -3.52 -17.22 6.41
C GLY A 321 -4.92 -16.63 6.14
N MET A 322 -5.06 -15.33 6.35
CA MET A 322 -6.34 -14.61 6.30
C MET A 322 -6.42 -13.66 5.11
N LEU A 323 -7.59 -13.62 4.45
CA LEU A 323 -7.88 -12.66 3.38
C LEU A 323 -8.97 -11.68 3.83
N GLY A 324 -8.64 -10.39 3.95
CA GLY A 324 -9.56 -9.33 4.34
C GLY A 324 -9.73 -8.29 3.23
N TYR A 325 -10.72 -8.47 2.34
CA TYR A 325 -11.01 -7.55 1.25
C TYR A 325 -12.38 -6.91 1.39
N ILE A 326 -12.47 -5.63 0.99
CA ILE A 326 -13.76 -5.03 0.68
C ILE A 326 -14.04 -5.23 -0.80
N VAL A 327 -15.14 -5.93 -1.11
CA VAL A 327 -15.55 -6.25 -2.48
C VAL A 327 -17.07 -6.24 -2.61
N PRO A 328 -17.63 -5.98 -3.82
CA PRO A 328 -19.05 -6.08 -4.05
C PRO A 328 -19.56 -7.50 -3.75
N HIS A 329 -20.58 -7.64 -2.91
CA HIS A 329 -21.15 -8.95 -2.51
C HIS A 329 -21.82 -9.72 -3.66
N LYS A 330 -22.08 -9.05 -4.79
CA LYS A 330 -22.79 -9.61 -5.95
C LYS A 330 -22.15 -10.92 -6.44
N PHE A 331 -20.81 -11.07 -6.35
CA PHE A 331 -20.14 -12.27 -6.83
C PHE A 331 -20.61 -13.55 -6.12
N MET A 332 -21.04 -13.47 -4.85
CA MET A 332 -21.53 -14.62 -4.06
C MET A 332 -22.84 -15.21 -4.64
N ASN A 333 -23.57 -14.44 -5.45
CA ASN A 333 -24.89 -14.79 -5.94
C ASN A 333 -24.93 -15.08 -7.46
N ILE A 334 -23.80 -15.05 -8.16
CA ILE A 334 -23.72 -15.28 -9.60
C ILE A 334 -22.81 -16.46 -9.94
N LYS A 335 -23.07 -17.11 -11.10
CA LYS A 335 -22.33 -18.30 -11.54
C LYS A 335 -20.80 -18.07 -11.67
N SER A 336 -20.39 -16.86 -12.05
CA SER A 336 -18.96 -16.51 -12.16
C SER A 336 -18.24 -16.45 -10.81
N GLY A 337 -18.96 -16.21 -9.71
CA GLY A 337 -18.40 -16.20 -8.36
C GLY A 337 -18.37 -17.57 -7.69
N ALA A 338 -18.95 -18.59 -8.31
CA ALA A 338 -18.97 -19.97 -7.79
C ALA A 338 -17.68 -20.77 -8.16
N LYS A 339 -16.76 -20.19 -8.91
CA LYS A 339 -15.46 -20.79 -9.27
C LYS A 339 -14.37 -20.28 -8.36
#